data_069f8e56aa3410dc82a721bd6045421f
#
_entry.id   069f8e56aa3410dc82a721bd6045421f
#
_cell.length_a   1.000
_cell.length_b   1.000
_cell.length_c   1.000
_cell.angle_alpha   90.00
_cell.angle_beta   90.00
_cell.angle_gamma   90.00
#
_symmetry.space_group_name_H-M   'P 1'
#
loop_
_entity.id
_entity.type
_entity.pdbx_description
1 polymer ?
#
loop_
_entity_poly.entity_id
_entity_poly.type
_entity_poly.pdbx_seq_one_letter_code
_entity_poly.pdbx_strand_id
1 'polypeptide(L)'
;AFINAQKFQPNVVIIKLGTNDSKPENWKYKDEFETDLEYMITTFQKCGSKPKIIICRCIPASNNLYGIRNEVITDEINPIQKNVARKFHLKLVDLYSPLEHKVDSTCYVWDNVHLNKNGSLILAEHIYKAITGKKAPKLRDPFAK
;
A
#
# COMPACT_ATOMS: atom_id res chain seq x y z
N ALA A 1 -11.52 12.62 5.01
CA ALA A 1 -11.30 11.60 3.97
C ALA A 1 -11.93 10.27 4.36
N PHE A 2 -11.60 9.67 5.52
CA PHE A 2 -12.06 8.34 5.95
C PHE A 2 -13.59 8.20 6.03
N ILE A 3 -14.29 9.14 6.68
CA ILE A 3 -15.77 9.17 6.77
C ILE A 3 -16.43 9.21 5.37
N ASN A 4 -15.87 9.97 4.44
CA ASN A 4 -16.40 10.04 3.08
C ASN A 4 -16.22 8.73 2.32
N ALA A 5 -15.09 8.03 2.54
CA ALA A 5 -14.85 6.72 1.96
C ALA A 5 -15.88 5.67 2.45
N GLN A 6 -16.29 5.74 3.72
CA GLN A 6 -17.36 4.89 4.26
C GLN A 6 -18.73 5.22 3.64
N LYS A 7 -19.06 6.51 3.53
CA LYS A 7 -20.33 6.95 2.91
C LYS A 7 -20.46 6.55 1.45
N PHE A 8 -19.33 6.40 0.75
CA PHE A 8 -19.29 5.94 -0.64
C PHE A 8 -19.76 4.49 -0.82
N GLN A 9 -19.78 3.69 0.25
CA GLN A 9 -20.17 2.27 0.24
C GLN A 9 -19.38 1.48 -0.83
N PRO A 10 -18.04 1.42 -0.74
CA PRO A 10 -17.20 0.79 -1.76
C PRO A 10 -17.41 -0.73 -1.83
N ASN A 11 -17.26 -1.32 -3.01
CA ASN A 11 -17.22 -2.77 -3.18
C ASN A 11 -15.83 -3.38 -2.95
N VAL A 12 -14.80 -2.57 -3.09
CA VAL A 12 -13.39 -2.96 -2.85
C VAL A 12 -12.70 -1.82 -2.10
N VAL A 13 -11.98 -2.18 -1.04
CA VAL A 13 -11.12 -1.26 -0.28
C VAL A 13 -9.69 -1.76 -0.36
N ILE A 14 -8.77 -0.90 -0.79
CA ILE A 14 -7.34 -1.18 -0.83
C ILE A 14 -6.65 -0.25 0.15
N ILE A 15 -6.03 -0.82 1.17
CA ILE A 15 -5.28 -0.07 2.19
C ILE A 15 -3.79 -0.17 1.86
N LYS A 16 -3.22 0.95 1.41
CA LYS A 16 -1.78 1.13 1.14
C LYS A 16 -1.30 2.36 1.90
N LEU A 17 -1.21 2.24 3.19
CA LEU A 17 -0.76 3.26 4.14
C LEU A 17 0.49 2.79 4.85
N GLY A 18 1.24 3.69 5.48
CA GLY A 18 2.41 3.37 6.30
C GLY A 18 3.70 4.06 5.87
N THR A 19 3.87 4.41 4.59
CA THR A 19 5.11 5.06 4.13
C THR A 19 5.37 6.38 4.87
N ASN A 20 4.38 7.25 5.01
CA ASN A 20 4.52 8.49 5.77
C ASN A 20 4.60 8.27 7.28
N ASP A 21 4.07 7.17 7.75
CA ASP A 21 4.12 6.79 9.16
C ASP A 21 5.56 6.49 9.59
N SER A 22 6.43 6.04 8.67
CA SER A 22 7.84 5.76 8.95
C SER A 22 8.65 7.00 9.34
N LYS A 23 8.15 8.22 9.14
CA LYS A 23 8.81 9.46 9.53
C LYS A 23 8.96 9.55 11.05
N PRO A 24 10.07 10.10 11.59
CA PRO A 24 10.27 10.21 13.03
C PRO A 24 9.12 10.88 13.77
N GLU A 25 8.58 11.96 13.21
CA GLU A 25 7.49 12.72 13.79
C GLU A 25 6.17 11.96 13.85
N ASN A 26 5.98 10.95 13.00
CA ASN A 26 4.79 10.11 12.96
C ASN A 26 5.01 8.80 13.71
N TRP A 27 6.17 8.18 13.57
CA TRP A 27 6.47 6.87 14.17
C TRP A 27 6.64 6.90 15.69
N LYS A 28 6.65 8.09 16.29
CA LYS A 28 6.53 8.23 17.74
C LYS A 28 5.18 7.70 18.28
N TYR A 29 4.17 7.57 17.42
CA TYR A 29 2.86 6.99 17.71
C TYR A 29 2.74 5.54 17.23
N LYS A 30 3.84 4.83 17.05
CA LYS A 30 3.87 3.48 16.49
C LYS A 30 2.98 2.47 17.22
N ASP A 31 2.80 2.65 18.53
CA ASP A 31 1.96 1.78 19.35
C ASP A 31 0.47 1.88 18.97
N GLU A 32 0.07 2.92 18.26
CA GLU A 32 -1.30 3.12 17.77
C GLU A 32 -1.49 2.56 16.35
N PHE A 33 -0.41 2.36 15.57
CA PHE A 33 -0.48 2.03 14.14
C PHE A 33 -1.26 0.75 13.85
N GLU A 34 -1.02 -0.32 14.62
CA GLU A 34 -1.74 -1.60 14.45
C GLU A 34 -3.23 -1.41 14.78
N THR A 35 -3.53 -0.76 15.90
CA THR A 35 -4.91 -0.50 16.35
C THR A 35 -5.69 0.35 15.36
N ASP A 36 -5.07 1.36 14.80
CA ASP A 36 -5.68 2.24 13.80
C ASP A 36 -5.96 1.50 12.49
N LEU A 37 -5.03 0.64 12.05
CA LEU A 37 -5.23 -0.20 10.88
C LEU A 37 -6.40 -1.18 11.09
N GLU A 38 -6.49 -1.80 12.27
CA GLU A 38 -7.59 -2.68 12.66
C GLU A 38 -8.92 -1.92 12.74
N TYR A 39 -8.91 -0.70 13.27
CA TYR A 39 -10.08 0.16 13.31
C TYR A 39 -10.59 0.50 11.91
N MET A 40 -9.70 0.83 10.97
CA MET A 40 -10.09 1.06 9.57
C MET A 40 -10.74 -0.17 8.96
N ILE A 41 -10.16 -1.35 9.16
CA ILE A 41 -10.68 -2.62 8.64
C ILE A 41 -12.07 -2.90 9.20
N THR A 42 -12.20 -2.88 10.53
CA THR A 42 -13.48 -3.19 11.20
C THR A 42 -14.58 -2.21 10.81
N THR A 43 -14.21 -0.96 10.55
CA THR A 43 -15.16 0.06 10.11
C THR A 43 -15.64 -0.21 8.68
N PHE A 44 -14.76 -0.59 7.75
CA PHE A 44 -15.20 -0.98 6.41
C PHE A 44 -15.97 -2.29 6.40
N GLN A 45 -15.65 -3.25 7.26
CA GLN A 45 -16.43 -4.48 7.40
C GLN A 45 -17.88 -4.24 7.81
N LYS A 46 -18.16 -3.13 8.53
CA LYS A 46 -19.50 -2.72 8.94
C LYS A 46 -20.26 -1.96 7.85
N CYS A 47 -19.64 -1.61 6.72
CA CYS A 47 -20.35 -0.97 5.61
C CYS A 47 -21.40 -1.91 5.03
N GLY A 48 -22.55 -1.35 4.62
CA GLY A 48 -23.65 -2.11 4.01
C GLY A 48 -23.25 -2.83 2.73
N SER A 49 -22.29 -2.28 1.97
CA SER A 49 -21.72 -2.88 0.76
C SER A 49 -20.86 -4.13 1.02
N LYS A 50 -20.44 -4.38 2.26
CA LYS A 50 -19.54 -5.50 2.65
C LYS A 50 -18.34 -5.63 1.71
N PRO A 51 -17.45 -4.63 1.66
CA PRO A 51 -16.39 -4.56 0.67
C PRO A 51 -15.37 -5.68 0.82
N LYS A 52 -14.79 -6.10 -0.30
CA LYS A 52 -13.54 -6.87 -0.30
C LYS A 52 -12.41 -5.96 0.16
N ILE A 53 -11.79 -6.27 1.30
CA ILE A 53 -10.68 -5.49 1.85
C ILE A 53 -9.35 -6.17 1.50
N ILE A 54 -8.40 -5.37 1.03
CA ILE A 54 -7.06 -5.81 0.64
C ILE A 54 -6.05 -4.90 1.35
N ILE A 55 -5.07 -5.49 2.00
CA ILE A 55 -3.94 -4.76 2.59
C ILE A 55 -2.74 -4.89 1.67
N CYS A 56 -1.99 -3.81 1.48
CA CYS A 56 -0.76 -3.81 0.72
C CYS A 56 0.44 -3.53 1.63
N ARG A 57 1.54 -4.27 1.46
CA ARG A 57 2.82 -3.88 2.04
C ARG A 57 3.26 -2.55 1.44
N CYS A 58 3.90 -1.71 2.26
CA CYS A 58 4.53 -0.49 1.78
C CYS A 58 5.64 -0.82 0.79
N ILE A 59 5.82 0.01 -0.21
CA ILE A 59 6.94 -0.08 -1.15
C ILE A 59 8.25 0.36 -0.49
N PRO A 60 9.41 -0.11 -0.96
CA PRO A 60 10.69 0.37 -0.48
C PRO A 60 10.91 1.86 -0.83
N ALA A 61 11.75 2.52 -0.03
CA ALA A 61 12.27 3.85 -0.29
C ALA A 61 13.77 3.86 0.00
N SER A 62 14.60 4.45 -0.84
CA SER A 62 16.06 4.44 -0.64
C SER A 62 16.61 5.75 -0.14
N ASN A 63 15.78 6.74 0.09
CA ASN A 63 16.24 8.06 0.44
C ASN A 63 15.47 8.59 1.64
N ASN A 64 16.20 9.16 2.61
CA ASN A 64 15.62 9.87 3.74
C ASN A 64 15.05 11.25 3.38
N LEU A 65 14.93 11.53 2.08
CA LEU A 65 14.22 12.71 1.64
C LEU A 65 12.81 12.68 2.23
N TYR A 66 12.35 13.75 2.78
CA TYR A 66 11.07 13.83 3.52
C TYR A 66 11.02 13.03 4.83
N GLY A 67 12.14 12.55 5.36
CA GLY A 67 12.19 11.78 6.60
C GLY A 67 11.64 10.36 6.51
N ILE A 68 11.42 9.83 5.30
CA ILE A 68 10.99 8.44 5.11
C ILE A 68 12.12 7.49 5.49
N ARG A 69 11.84 6.52 6.35
CA ARG A 69 12.80 5.54 6.86
C ARG A 69 12.48 4.15 6.36
N ASN A 70 13.31 3.65 5.43
CA ASN A 70 13.07 2.32 4.84
C ASN A 70 13.22 1.19 5.86
N GLU A 71 14.12 1.30 6.80
CA GLU A 71 14.30 0.33 7.89
C GLU A 71 13.02 0.19 8.73
N VAL A 72 12.33 1.28 9.03
CA VAL A 72 11.03 1.24 9.74
C VAL A 72 9.95 0.59 8.89
N ILE A 73 9.94 0.88 7.58
CA ILE A 73 9.00 0.23 6.64
C ILE A 73 9.23 -1.28 6.63
N THR A 74 10.49 -1.71 6.54
CA THR A 74 10.88 -3.12 6.40
C THR A 74 10.66 -3.90 7.69
N ASP A 75 11.16 -3.36 8.80
CA ASP A 75 11.34 -4.11 10.03
C ASP A 75 10.16 -3.97 11.00
N GLU A 76 9.35 -2.91 10.85
CA GLU A 76 8.24 -2.65 11.74
C GLU A 76 6.89 -2.60 10.99
N ILE A 77 6.70 -1.70 10.02
CA ILE A 77 5.40 -1.47 9.37
C ILE A 77 4.93 -2.68 8.54
N ASN A 78 5.76 -3.20 7.65
CA ASN A 78 5.40 -4.33 6.81
C ASN A 78 5.10 -5.62 7.61
N PRO A 79 5.83 -5.95 8.67
CA PRO A 79 5.46 -7.02 9.61
C PRO A 79 4.10 -6.81 10.28
N ILE A 80 3.79 -5.60 10.76
CA ILE A 80 2.47 -5.28 11.35
C ILE A 80 1.37 -5.50 10.31
N GLN A 81 1.51 -4.96 9.10
CA GLN A 81 0.53 -5.15 8.02
C GLN A 81 0.29 -6.64 7.70
N LYS A 82 1.35 -7.45 7.70
CA LYS A 82 1.25 -8.90 7.51
C LYS A 82 0.48 -9.58 8.65
N ASN A 83 0.75 -9.20 9.89
CA ASN A 83 0.08 -9.75 11.06
C ASN A 83 -1.41 -9.38 11.08
N VAL A 84 -1.74 -8.13 10.81
CA VAL A 84 -3.13 -7.66 10.73
C VAL A 84 -3.88 -8.35 9.59
N ALA A 85 -3.27 -8.46 8.41
CA ALA A 85 -3.89 -9.19 7.29
C ALA A 85 -4.22 -10.63 7.67
N ARG A 86 -3.30 -11.33 8.38
CA ARG A 86 -3.52 -12.69 8.87
C ARG A 86 -4.62 -12.75 9.93
N LYS A 87 -4.62 -11.83 10.90
CA LYS A 87 -5.61 -11.75 11.99
C LYS A 87 -7.04 -11.59 11.46
N PHE A 88 -7.21 -10.79 10.43
CA PHE A 88 -8.51 -10.51 9.82
C PHE A 88 -8.83 -11.39 8.59
N HIS A 89 -8.00 -12.40 8.30
CA HIS A 89 -8.14 -13.27 7.12
C HIS A 89 -8.25 -12.50 5.81
N LEU A 90 -7.53 -11.37 5.68
CA LEU A 90 -7.53 -10.52 4.52
C LEU A 90 -6.40 -10.87 3.55
N LYS A 91 -6.60 -10.52 2.28
CA LYS A 91 -5.54 -10.64 1.29
C LYS A 91 -4.47 -9.58 1.53
N LEU A 92 -3.23 -10.04 1.68
CA LEU A 92 -2.05 -9.18 1.66
C LEU A 92 -1.46 -9.18 0.25
N VAL A 93 -1.22 -8.00 -0.31
CA VAL A 93 -0.50 -7.81 -1.57
C VAL A 93 0.92 -7.35 -1.28
N ASP A 94 1.88 -8.12 -1.72
CA ASP A 94 3.28 -7.74 -1.64
C ASP A 94 3.59 -6.73 -2.75
N LEU A 95 3.75 -5.47 -2.37
CA LEU A 95 4.22 -4.40 -3.25
C LEU A 95 5.68 -4.04 -2.98
N TYR A 96 6.29 -4.62 -1.92
CA TYR A 96 7.67 -4.37 -1.54
C TYR A 96 8.64 -5.14 -2.44
N SER A 97 8.54 -6.47 -2.43
CA SER A 97 9.52 -7.34 -3.10
C SER A 97 9.68 -7.06 -4.62
N PRO A 98 8.63 -6.73 -5.39
CA PRO A 98 8.79 -6.40 -6.80
C PRO A 98 9.64 -5.16 -7.08
N LEU A 99 9.81 -4.28 -6.07
CA LEU A 99 10.51 -3.00 -6.17
C LEU A 99 11.79 -2.94 -5.31
N GLU A 100 12.06 -3.94 -4.48
CA GLU A 100 13.15 -3.93 -3.48
C GLU A 100 14.52 -3.59 -4.08
N HIS A 101 14.80 -4.07 -5.30
CA HIS A 101 16.06 -3.82 -5.99
C HIS A 101 15.93 -2.82 -7.15
N LYS A 102 14.87 -2.01 -7.15
CA LYS A 102 14.55 -1.06 -8.23
C LYS A 102 14.34 0.35 -7.72
N VAL A 103 14.87 0.66 -6.54
CA VAL A 103 14.77 2.00 -5.94
C VAL A 103 15.82 2.90 -6.61
N ASP A 104 15.56 3.20 -7.87
CA ASP A 104 16.38 4.02 -8.76
C ASP A 104 15.48 4.67 -9.82
N SER A 105 16.08 5.35 -10.78
CA SER A 105 15.38 6.02 -11.89
C SER A 105 14.58 5.08 -12.80
N THR A 106 14.73 3.76 -12.70
CA THR A 106 13.98 2.80 -13.52
C THR A 106 12.53 2.69 -13.08
N CYS A 107 12.26 2.79 -11.77
CA CYS A 107 10.92 2.65 -11.19
C CYS A 107 10.50 3.84 -10.33
N TYR A 108 11.44 4.72 -9.96
CA TYR A 108 11.18 5.87 -9.09
C TYR A 108 11.48 7.18 -9.81
N VAL A 109 10.88 8.27 -9.34
CA VAL A 109 11.29 9.61 -9.71
C VAL A 109 12.58 9.97 -8.93
N TRP A 110 13.12 11.16 -9.16
CA TRP A 110 14.39 11.63 -8.59
C TRP A 110 14.49 11.56 -7.06
N ASP A 111 13.36 11.50 -6.35
CA ASP A 111 13.33 11.47 -4.89
C ASP A 111 13.46 10.06 -4.29
N ASN A 112 13.40 9.03 -5.09
CA ASN A 112 13.47 7.62 -4.67
C ASN A 112 12.43 7.21 -3.60
N VAL A 113 11.34 7.94 -3.52
CA VAL A 113 10.16 7.69 -2.66
C VAL A 113 8.91 7.51 -3.50
N HIS A 114 8.71 8.37 -4.49
CA HIS A 114 7.57 8.31 -5.38
C HIS A 114 7.88 7.51 -6.65
N LEU A 115 6.91 6.72 -7.08
CA LEU A 115 7.06 5.91 -8.28
C LEU A 115 6.90 6.75 -9.54
N ASN A 116 7.72 6.42 -10.55
CA ASN A 116 7.50 6.87 -11.91
C ASN A 116 6.45 5.98 -12.62
N LYS A 117 6.25 6.17 -13.94
CA LYS A 117 5.31 5.38 -14.76
C LYS A 117 5.57 3.87 -14.64
N ASN A 118 6.83 3.43 -14.71
CA ASN A 118 7.18 2.00 -14.68
C ASN A 118 6.89 1.38 -13.31
N GLY A 119 7.27 2.05 -12.23
CA GLY A 119 6.97 1.61 -10.86
C GLY A 119 5.46 1.54 -10.61
N SER A 120 4.71 2.55 -11.08
CA SER A 120 3.25 2.58 -10.96
C SER A 120 2.58 1.44 -11.73
N LEU A 121 3.11 1.04 -12.90
CA LEU A 121 2.63 -0.12 -13.65
C LEU A 121 2.81 -1.42 -12.88
N ILE A 122 3.96 -1.61 -12.24
CA ILE A 122 4.21 -2.79 -11.40
C ILE A 122 3.16 -2.88 -10.28
N LEU A 123 2.89 -1.77 -9.60
CA LEU A 123 1.85 -1.74 -8.56
C LEU A 123 0.47 -2.08 -9.14
N ALA A 124 0.11 -1.45 -10.24
CA ALA A 124 -1.19 -1.66 -10.88
C ALA A 124 -1.41 -3.13 -11.26
N GLU A 125 -0.39 -3.81 -11.80
CA GLU A 125 -0.45 -5.23 -12.14
C GLU A 125 -0.70 -6.12 -10.91
N HIS A 126 0.01 -5.87 -9.82
CA HIS A 126 -0.15 -6.64 -8.58
C HIS A 126 -1.52 -6.43 -7.95
N ILE A 127 -1.99 -5.19 -7.90
CA ILE A 127 -3.31 -4.84 -7.36
C ILE A 127 -4.42 -5.40 -8.26
N TYR A 128 -4.30 -5.27 -9.57
CA TYR A 128 -5.27 -5.86 -10.52
C TYR A 128 -5.41 -7.36 -10.32
N LYS A 129 -4.29 -8.09 -10.25
CA LYS A 129 -4.28 -9.52 -9.97
C LYS A 129 -4.91 -9.85 -8.62
N ALA A 130 -4.70 -9.01 -7.62
CA ALA A 130 -5.27 -9.20 -6.28
C ALA A 130 -6.80 -9.05 -6.28
N ILE A 131 -7.34 -8.13 -7.05
CA ILE A 131 -8.78 -7.86 -7.16
C ILE A 131 -9.46 -8.94 -8.00
N THR A 132 -8.92 -9.22 -9.19
CA THR A 132 -9.60 -10.00 -10.24
C THR A 132 -9.20 -11.48 -10.29
N GLY A 133 -8.06 -11.85 -9.69
CA GLY A 133 -7.43 -13.16 -9.85
C GLY A 133 -6.74 -13.37 -11.21
N LYS A 134 -6.82 -12.41 -12.14
CA LYS A 134 -6.31 -12.50 -13.50
C LYS A 134 -5.02 -11.69 -13.65
N LYS A 135 -4.19 -12.06 -14.64
CA LYS A 135 -3.05 -11.24 -15.06
C LYS A 135 -3.57 -9.92 -15.64
N ALA A 136 -2.89 -8.83 -15.32
CA ALA A 136 -3.23 -7.53 -15.90
C ALA A 136 -3.08 -7.56 -17.43
N PRO A 137 -4.00 -6.93 -18.16
CA PRO A 137 -3.84 -6.78 -19.60
C PRO A 137 -2.60 -5.92 -19.88
N LYS A 138 -1.92 -6.17 -21.01
CA LYS A 138 -0.89 -5.25 -21.46
C LYS A 138 -1.53 -3.88 -21.71
N LEU A 139 -1.12 -2.89 -20.93
CA LEU A 139 -1.59 -1.52 -21.17
C LEU A 139 -1.01 -1.07 -22.53
N ARG A 140 -1.88 -0.76 -23.47
CA ARG A 140 -1.48 -0.02 -24.66
C ARG A 140 -1.08 1.37 -24.20
N ASP A 141 0.09 1.82 -24.60
CA ASP A 141 0.49 3.20 -24.37
C ASP A 141 -0.51 4.10 -25.13
N PRO A 142 -1.35 4.89 -24.44
CA PRO A 142 -2.32 5.73 -25.12
C PRO A 142 -1.66 6.83 -25.97
N PHE A 143 -0.33 7.01 -25.83
CA PHE A 143 0.48 7.98 -26.55
C PHE A 143 1.49 7.29 -27.50
N ALA A 144 1.50 5.97 -27.62
CA ALA A 144 2.25 5.27 -28.66
C ALA A 144 1.59 5.57 -30.02
N LYS A 145 2.30 6.35 -30.83
CA LYS A 145 1.96 6.57 -32.25
C LYS A 145 2.32 5.35 -33.06
#